data_68fe87dee5c793017e36b852c9530206
#
_entry.id   68fe87dee5c793017e36b852c9530206
#
_cell.length_a   1.000
_cell.length_b   1.000
_cell.length_c   1.000
_cell.angle_alpha   90.00
_cell.angle_beta   90.00
_cell.angle_gamma   90.00
#
_symmetry.space_group_name_H-M   'P 1'
#
loop_
_entity.id
_entity.type
_entity.pdbx_description
1 polymer ?
#
loop_
_entity_poly.entity_id
_entity_poly.type
_entity_poly.pdbx_seq_one_letter_code
_entity_poly.pdbx_strand_id
1 'polypeptide(L)'
;CSVLSNNYWLMIFCINRYFSWYICTGRIETIYPMMKKDLEDWHAKYHKPVIVTEYGADTIAGMHKLPEVIFSEEYQVTYLEENNRAMDSCDFVAGEHIWAFADFMTSFGLRRIDGNKKGIFTRQRQPKAAAFAIRKRWLEK
;
A
#
# COMPACT_ATOMS: atom_id res chain seq x y z
N CYS A 1 40.31 -22.80 -15.30
CA CYS A 1 38.88 -22.57 -15.00
C CYS A 1 38.79 -21.62 -13.83
N SER A 2 38.64 -20.33 -14.09
CA SER A 2 38.34 -19.34 -13.07
C SER A 2 36.81 -19.24 -12.94
N VAL A 3 36.26 -19.83 -11.90
CA VAL A 3 34.89 -19.58 -11.50
C VAL A 3 34.87 -18.17 -10.91
N LEU A 4 34.48 -17.19 -11.73
CA LEU A 4 34.08 -15.89 -11.22
C LEU A 4 32.80 -16.08 -10.40
N SER A 5 32.94 -16.18 -9.09
CA SER A 5 31.80 -16.06 -8.17
C SER A 5 31.32 -14.62 -8.23
N ASN A 6 30.39 -14.34 -9.13
CA ASN A 6 29.64 -13.11 -9.11
C ASN A 6 28.71 -13.14 -7.87
N ASN A 7 29.27 -12.80 -6.73
CA ASN A 7 28.50 -12.47 -5.53
C ASN A 7 27.81 -11.11 -5.73
N TYR A 8 26.90 -11.04 -6.69
CA TYR A 8 25.91 -9.97 -6.71
C TYR A 8 24.98 -10.23 -5.53
N TRP A 9 25.24 -9.57 -4.42
CA TRP A 9 24.27 -9.47 -3.35
C TRP A 9 22.99 -8.99 -3.99
N LEU A 10 21.96 -9.84 -3.96
CA LEU A 10 20.63 -9.49 -4.44
C LEU A 10 20.05 -8.45 -3.47
N MET A 11 20.41 -7.19 -3.65
CA MET A 11 19.86 -6.10 -2.87
C MET A 11 18.52 -5.74 -3.45
N ILE A 12 17.50 -5.76 -2.61
CA ILE A 12 16.14 -5.32 -2.91
C ILE A 12 15.90 -4.04 -2.14
N PHE A 13 15.32 -3.03 -2.79
CA PHE A 13 14.87 -1.82 -2.09
C PHE A 13 13.51 -2.06 -1.48
N CYS A 14 13.40 -1.76 -0.19
CA CYS A 14 12.15 -1.79 0.56
C CYS A 14 11.72 -0.36 0.87
N ILE A 15 10.51 0.01 0.48
CA ILE A 15 9.99 1.36 0.67
C ILE A 15 8.59 1.34 1.28
N ASN A 16 8.30 2.33 2.13
CA ASN A 16 6.99 2.59 2.70
C ASN A 16 6.40 3.83 2.06
N ARG A 17 5.19 3.77 1.52
CA ARG A 17 4.56 4.91 0.83
C ARG A 17 3.09 5.08 1.23
N TYR A 18 2.75 6.36 1.47
CA TYR A 18 1.43 6.73 1.96
C TYR A 18 0.91 8.00 1.25
N PHE A 19 1.04 8.04 -0.09
CA PHE A 19 0.45 9.09 -0.92
C PHE A 19 -1.07 9.09 -0.73
N SER A 20 -1.71 10.26 -0.77
CA SER A 20 -3.12 10.47 -0.45
C SER A 20 -3.53 10.17 1.01
N TRP A 21 -2.59 9.70 1.85
CA TRP A 21 -2.85 9.54 3.29
C TRP A 21 -2.04 10.53 4.14
N TYR A 22 -0.71 10.45 4.14
CA TYR A 22 0.14 11.42 4.85
C TYR A 22 0.56 12.59 3.96
N ILE A 23 0.63 12.37 2.65
CA ILE A 23 0.96 13.38 1.64
C ILE A 23 -0.25 13.52 0.73
N CYS A 24 -0.69 14.75 0.43
CA CYS A 24 -1.89 15.04 -0.38
C CYS A 24 -3.14 14.32 0.15
N THR A 25 -3.37 14.36 1.46
CA THR A 25 -4.45 13.62 2.16
C THR A 25 -5.80 13.80 1.47
N GLY A 26 -6.47 12.67 1.16
CA GLY A 26 -7.80 12.66 0.53
C GLY A 26 -7.81 12.88 -0.98
N ARG A 27 -6.64 13.00 -1.63
CA ARG A 27 -6.53 13.23 -3.07
C ARG A 27 -6.12 11.95 -3.79
N ILE A 28 -7.09 11.06 -3.98
CA ILE A 28 -6.90 9.73 -4.60
C ILE A 28 -6.21 9.82 -5.96
N GLU A 29 -6.55 10.81 -6.77
CA GLU A 29 -6.01 11.03 -8.11
C GLU A 29 -4.49 11.25 -8.12
N THR A 30 -3.90 11.57 -6.97
CA THR A 30 -2.44 11.79 -6.85
C THR A 30 -1.67 10.48 -6.63
N ILE A 31 -2.32 9.39 -6.23
CA ILE A 31 -1.65 8.13 -5.85
C ILE A 31 -0.87 7.57 -7.04
N TYR A 32 -1.56 7.28 -8.13
CA TYR A 32 -0.95 6.65 -9.29
C TYR A 32 0.29 7.41 -9.81
N PRO A 33 0.18 8.71 -10.17
CA PRO A 33 1.33 9.43 -10.72
C PRO A 33 2.48 9.58 -9.72
N MET A 34 2.20 9.81 -8.44
CA MET A 34 3.24 9.97 -7.42
C MET A 34 3.94 8.65 -7.11
N MET A 35 3.17 7.56 -6.93
CA MET A 35 3.71 6.23 -6.64
C MET A 35 4.56 5.73 -7.81
N LYS A 36 4.05 5.81 -9.04
CA LYS A 36 4.76 5.40 -10.24
C LYS A 36 6.08 6.16 -10.38
N LYS A 37 6.02 7.49 -10.29
CA LYS A 37 7.23 8.32 -10.39
C LYS A 37 8.26 7.97 -9.32
N ASP A 38 7.86 7.80 -8.08
CA ASP A 38 8.77 7.48 -6.98
C ASP A 38 9.43 6.11 -7.19
N LEU A 39 8.68 5.10 -7.64
CA LEU A 39 9.19 3.77 -7.98
C LEU A 39 10.23 3.85 -9.12
N GLU A 40 9.90 4.59 -10.19
CA GLU A 40 10.80 4.79 -11.33
C GLU A 40 12.08 5.53 -10.94
N ASP A 41 11.99 6.57 -10.10
CA ASP A 41 13.15 7.33 -9.60
C ASP A 41 14.10 6.43 -8.78
N TRP A 42 13.55 5.56 -7.91
CA TRP A 42 14.34 4.59 -7.15
C TRP A 42 15.00 3.57 -8.06
N HIS A 43 14.25 2.99 -8.99
CA HIS A 43 14.80 2.01 -9.93
C HIS A 43 15.86 2.61 -10.85
N ALA A 44 15.63 3.80 -11.39
CA ALA A 44 16.61 4.49 -12.25
C ALA A 44 17.93 4.77 -11.54
N LYS A 45 17.87 5.06 -10.22
CA LYS A 45 19.08 5.37 -9.43
C LYS A 45 19.89 4.13 -9.06
N TYR A 46 19.23 3.02 -8.74
CA TYR A 46 19.91 1.87 -8.13
C TYR A 46 19.87 0.60 -8.98
N HIS A 47 19.04 0.54 -10.01
CA HIS A 47 18.87 -0.61 -10.91
C HIS A 47 18.61 -1.92 -10.14
N LYS A 48 17.77 -1.86 -9.10
CA LYS A 48 17.41 -2.98 -8.24
C LYS A 48 15.89 -3.17 -8.21
N PRO A 49 15.42 -4.40 -7.98
CA PRO A 49 14.02 -4.65 -7.69
C PRO A 49 13.55 -3.86 -6.47
N VAL A 50 12.28 -3.48 -6.46
CA VAL A 50 11.64 -2.75 -5.37
C VAL A 50 10.53 -3.59 -4.74
N ILE A 51 10.45 -3.61 -3.42
CA ILE A 51 9.30 -4.08 -2.67
C ILE A 51 8.67 -2.89 -1.95
N VAL A 52 7.38 -2.68 -2.16
CA VAL A 52 6.60 -1.73 -1.35
C VAL A 52 6.20 -2.44 -0.06
N THR A 53 6.93 -2.16 1.01
CA THR A 53 6.77 -2.87 2.30
C THR A 53 5.63 -2.34 3.15
N GLU A 54 5.15 -1.12 2.87
CA GLU A 54 3.95 -0.57 3.51
C GLU A 54 3.22 0.41 2.60
N TYR A 55 1.92 0.24 2.47
CA TYR A 55 0.95 1.21 1.96
C TYR A 55 -0.42 0.92 2.56
N GLY A 56 -1.24 1.95 2.81
CA GLY A 56 -2.55 1.75 3.44
C GLY A 56 -3.17 3.05 3.94
N ALA A 57 -4.49 3.05 4.11
CA ALA A 57 -5.28 4.15 4.63
C ALA A 57 -6.15 3.70 5.80
N ASP A 58 -6.26 4.52 6.86
CA ASP A 58 -7.14 4.22 7.98
C ASP A 58 -8.61 4.26 7.55
N THR A 59 -9.40 3.29 8.03
CA THR A 59 -10.77 3.07 7.62
C THR A 59 -11.63 2.61 8.79
N ILE A 60 -12.73 3.28 9.01
CA ILE A 60 -13.69 2.92 10.05
C ILE A 60 -14.65 1.86 9.46
N ALA A 61 -14.64 0.66 10.04
CA ALA A 61 -15.51 -0.43 9.59
C ALA A 61 -16.99 0.00 9.64
N GLY A 62 -17.69 -0.23 8.54
CA GLY A 62 -19.11 0.16 8.40
C GLY A 62 -19.31 1.63 8.02
N MET A 63 -18.25 2.42 7.85
CA MET A 63 -18.39 3.77 7.32
C MET A 63 -18.39 3.73 5.78
N HIS A 64 -19.56 4.01 5.20
CA HIS A 64 -19.78 4.02 3.76
C HIS A 64 -20.15 5.39 3.24
N LYS A 65 -19.54 5.82 2.14
CA LYS A 65 -19.89 7.08 1.45
C LYS A 65 -19.48 7.07 -0.01
N LEU A 66 -20.35 7.59 -0.87
CA LEU A 66 -20.10 7.85 -2.29
C LEU A 66 -20.47 9.31 -2.64
N PRO A 67 -19.60 10.06 -3.33
CA PRO A 67 -18.22 9.69 -3.62
C PRO A 67 -17.42 9.45 -2.33
N GLU A 68 -16.36 8.66 -2.45
CA GLU A 68 -15.54 8.21 -1.33
C GLU A 68 -14.91 9.38 -0.57
N VAL A 69 -14.82 9.23 0.74
CA VAL A 69 -14.11 10.19 1.62
C VAL A 69 -13.13 9.44 2.52
N ILE A 70 -12.13 10.14 3.01
CA ILE A 70 -11.18 9.57 3.98
C ILE A 70 -11.94 8.88 5.13
N PHE A 71 -11.39 7.75 5.59
CA PHE A 71 -11.98 6.83 6.58
C PHE A 71 -13.15 5.97 6.10
N SER A 72 -13.76 6.20 4.92
CA SER A 72 -14.76 5.27 4.38
C SER A 72 -14.13 3.99 3.85
N GLU A 73 -14.89 2.91 3.78
CA GLU A 73 -14.42 1.63 3.24
C GLU A 73 -14.16 1.74 1.73
N GLU A 74 -14.95 2.52 1.01
CA GLU A 74 -14.74 2.82 -0.41
C GLU A 74 -13.41 3.53 -0.65
N TYR A 75 -13.07 4.51 0.22
CA TYR A 75 -11.78 5.19 0.13
C TYR A 75 -10.60 4.23 0.30
N GLN A 76 -10.69 3.28 1.25
CA GLN A 76 -9.63 2.30 1.45
C GLN A 76 -9.48 1.40 0.22
N VAL A 77 -10.58 0.94 -0.37
CA VAL A 77 -10.58 0.12 -1.58
C VAL A 77 -9.90 0.87 -2.73
N THR A 78 -10.41 2.07 -3.07
CA THR A 78 -9.86 2.88 -4.16
C THR A 78 -8.39 3.24 -3.91
N TYR A 79 -8.04 3.54 -2.65
CA TYR A 79 -6.65 3.81 -2.25
C TYR A 79 -5.73 2.62 -2.58
N LEU A 80 -6.13 1.40 -2.23
CA LEU A 80 -5.33 0.20 -2.48
C LEU A 80 -5.26 -0.08 -3.99
N GLU A 81 -6.37 0.02 -4.70
CA GLU A 81 -6.43 -0.21 -6.16
C GLU A 81 -5.53 0.76 -6.93
N GLU A 82 -5.51 2.04 -6.59
CA GLU A 82 -4.64 3.02 -7.26
C GLU A 82 -3.14 2.77 -7.00
N ASN A 83 -2.77 2.38 -5.76
CA ASN A 83 -1.41 1.95 -5.45
C ASN A 83 -1.05 0.68 -6.23
N ASN A 84 -1.95 -0.31 -6.26
CA ASN A 84 -1.77 -1.55 -6.99
C ASN A 84 -1.57 -1.30 -8.49
N ARG A 85 -2.38 -0.43 -9.08
CA ARG A 85 -2.26 -0.03 -10.49
C ARG A 85 -0.91 0.60 -10.79
N ALA A 86 -0.39 1.44 -9.90
CA ALA A 86 0.93 2.04 -10.05
C ALA A 86 2.05 0.98 -9.97
N MET A 87 1.97 0.07 -9.01
CA MET A 87 2.94 -1.02 -8.85
C MET A 87 2.92 -1.98 -10.04
N ASP A 88 1.74 -2.34 -10.55
CA ASP A 88 1.58 -3.22 -11.71
C ASP A 88 2.09 -2.60 -13.03
N SER A 89 2.22 -1.27 -13.09
CA SER A 89 2.81 -0.57 -14.23
C SER A 89 4.36 -0.57 -14.24
N CYS A 90 5.00 -1.19 -13.24
CA CYS A 90 6.44 -1.21 -13.05
C CYS A 90 6.92 -2.67 -12.92
N ASP A 91 7.55 -3.22 -13.95
CA ASP A 91 8.02 -4.61 -14.03
C ASP A 91 9.13 -4.96 -13.03
N PHE A 92 9.81 -3.95 -12.50
CA PHE A 92 10.84 -4.08 -11.48
C PHE A 92 10.29 -4.13 -10.04
N VAL A 93 8.97 -4.00 -9.84
CA VAL A 93 8.35 -4.17 -8.52
C VAL A 93 8.17 -5.66 -8.24
N ALA A 94 8.95 -6.16 -7.29
CA ALA A 94 9.02 -7.58 -6.95
C ALA A 94 7.96 -8.03 -5.91
N GLY A 95 7.31 -7.09 -5.23
CA GLY A 95 6.29 -7.43 -4.24
C GLY A 95 5.69 -6.23 -3.51
N GLU A 96 4.63 -6.53 -2.77
CA GLU A 96 3.85 -5.55 -2.03
C GLU A 96 3.39 -6.10 -0.68
N HIS A 97 3.43 -5.27 0.38
CA HIS A 97 2.84 -5.58 1.67
C HIS A 97 1.91 -4.45 2.09
N ILE A 98 0.67 -4.79 2.36
CA ILE A 98 -0.31 -3.84 2.86
C ILE A 98 -0.04 -3.57 4.35
N TRP A 99 -0.05 -2.32 4.74
CA TRP A 99 -0.13 -1.94 6.13
C TRP A 99 -1.58 -1.52 6.47
N ALA A 100 -2.39 -2.37 7.16
CA ALA A 100 -1.95 -3.60 7.81
C ALA A 100 -2.96 -4.74 7.59
N PHE A 101 -2.63 -5.95 8.07
CA PHE A 101 -3.56 -7.07 8.05
C PHE A 101 -4.83 -6.76 8.85
N ALA A 102 -4.69 -6.30 10.09
CA ALA A 102 -5.83 -5.95 10.94
C ALA A 102 -5.56 -4.70 11.78
N ASP A 103 -6.64 -4.05 12.20
CA ASP A 103 -6.58 -2.91 13.10
C ASP A 103 -5.93 -3.29 14.43
N PHE A 104 -5.18 -2.35 15.01
CA PHE A 104 -4.50 -2.54 16.29
C PHE A 104 -4.41 -1.25 17.09
N MET A 105 -4.24 -1.38 18.41
CA MET A 105 -4.13 -0.23 19.29
C MET A 105 -2.78 0.48 19.08
N THR A 106 -2.82 1.80 19.07
CA THR A 106 -1.66 2.70 19.10
C THR A 106 -1.94 3.88 20.01
N SER A 107 -0.94 4.74 20.24
CA SER A 107 -1.17 6.04 20.87
C SER A 107 -2.18 6.88 20.07
N PHE A 108 -2.95 7.70 20.79
CA PHE A 108 -3.94 8.60 20.17
C PHE A 108 -3.26 9.72 19.35
N GLY A 109 -3.97 10.23 18.36
CA GLY A 109 -3.53 11.34 17.53
C GLY A 109 -4.63 11.72 16.52
N LEU A 110 -4.48 12.85 15.86
CA LEU A 110 -5.49 13.36 14.91
C LEU A 110 -5.85 12.38 13.78
N ARG A 111 -4.91 11.50 13.41
CA ARG A 111 -5.09 10.46 12.38
C ARG A 111 -5.25 9.06 12.98
N ARG A 112 -5.51 8.95 14.28
CA ARG A 112 -5.62 7.66 15.02
C ARG A 112 -6.91 7.62 15.83
N ILE A 113 -8.00 7.41 15.12
CA ILE A 113 -9.33 7.27 15.75
C ILE A 113 -9.41 5.87 16.34
N ASP A 114 -9.26 5.74 17.65
CA ASP A 114 -9.27 4.45 18.35
C ASP A 114 -8.21 3.47 17.80
N GLY A 115 -6.94 3.92 17.73
CA GLY A 115 -5.82 3.11 17.25
C GLY A 115 -5.51 3.24 15.76
N ASN A 116 -4.73 2.30 15.21
CA ASN A 116 -4.44 2.21 13.79
C ASN A 116 -5.55 1.45 13.09
N LYS A 117 -6.23 2.08 12.15
CA LYS A 117 -7.38 1.54 11.40
C LYS A 117 -7.03 1.17 9.95
N LYS A 118 -5.74 1.01 9.63
CA LYS A 118 -5.30 0.62 8.28
C LYS A 118 -5.49 -0.86 7.97
N GLY A 119 -5.94 -1.65 8.95
CA GLY A 119 -6.24 -3.04 8.72
C GLY A 119 -7.26 -3.25 7.61
N ILE A 120 -7.06 -4.27 6.77
CA ILE A 120 -8.10 -4.79 5.88
C ILE A 120 -9.13 -5.64 6.64
N PHE A 121 -8.78 -6.02 7.88
CA PHE A 121 -9.69 -6.60 8.87
C PHE A 121 -9.79 -5.68 10.09
N THR A 122 -10.90 -5.77 10.80
CA THR A 122 -11.02 -5.14 12.12
C THR A 122 -10.10 -5.83 13.14
N ARG A 123 -9.95 -5.25 14.34
CA ARG A 123 -9.22 -5.88 15.44
C ARG A 123 -9.79 -7.25 15.81
N GLN A 124 -11.07 -7.45 15.66
CA GLN A 124 -11.79 -8.72 15.89
C GLN A 124 -11.76 -9.67 14.68
N ARG A 125 -11.00 -9.32 13.63
CA ARG A 125 -10.84 -10.09 12.39
C ARG A 125 -12.07 -10.14 11.49
N GLN A 126 -13.01 -9.22 11.65
CA GLN A 126 -14.09 -9.03 10.69
C GLN A 126 -13.55 -8.36 9.43
N PRO A 127 -13.87 -8.84 8.21
CA PRO A 127 -13.38 -8.25 6.98
C PRO A 127 -14.02 -6.87 6.74
N LYS A 128 -13.21 -5.93 6.25
CA LYS A 128 -13.68 -4.70 5.62
C LYS A 128 -13.78 -4.92 4.10
N ALA A 129 -14.38 -4.00 3.36
CA ALA A 129 -14.49 -4.09 1.90
C ALA A 129 -13.12 -4.33 1.22
N ALA A 130 -12.06 -3.73 1.73
CA ALA A 130 -10.70 -3.92 1.24
C ALA A 130 -10.21 -5.37 1.30
N ALA A 131 -10.66 -6.17 2.28
CA ALA A 131 -10.28 -7.59 2.36
C ALA A 131 -10.76 -8.39 1.13
N PHE A 132 -11.95 -8.07 0.64
CA PHE A 132 -12.51 -8.72 -0.55
C PHE A 132 -11.82 -8.24 -1.84
N ALA A 133 -11.53 -6.95 -1.96
CA ALA A 133 -10.79 -6.39 -3.10
C ALA A 133 -9.38 -7.00 -3.20
N ILE A 134 -8.65 -7.09 -2.10
CA ILE A 134 -7.31 -7.67 -2.07
C ILE A 134 -7.33 -9.18 -2.29
N ARG A 135 -8.31 -9.90 -1.72
CA ARG A 135 -8.49 -11.32 -2.01
C ARG A 135 -8.67 -11.56 -3.50
N LYS A 136 -9.53 -10.78 -4.17
CA LYS A 136 -9.71 -10.87 -5.63
C LYS A 136 -8.39 -10.67 -6.35
N ARG A 137 -7.68 -9.56 -6.06
CA ARG A 137 -6.38 -9.26 -6.68
C ARG A 137 -5.37 -10.41 -6.56
N TRP A 138 -5.21 -10.98 -5.37
CA TRP A 138 -4.21 -12.02 -5.13
C TRP A 138 -4.57 -13.38 -5.68
N LEU A 139 -5.84 -13.64 -5.98
CA LEU A 139 -6.27 -14.87 -6.64
C LEU A 139 -6.23 -14.79 -8.18
N GLU A 140 -6.21 -13.57 -8.72
CA GLU A 140 -6.18 -13.32 -10.18
C GLU A 140 -4.75 -13.08 -10.70
N LYS A 141 -3.74 -12.95 -9.82
CA LYS A 141 -2.31 -12.91 -10.13
C LYS A 141 -1.69 -14.31 -10.09
#